data_dea9a751f845159002978b682e770e38
#
_entry.id   dea9a751f845159002978b682e770e38
#
_cell.length_a   1.000
_cell.length_b   1.000
_cell.length_c   1.000
_cell.angle_alpha   90.00
_cell.angle_beta   90.00
_cell.angle_gamma   90.00
#
_symmetry.space_group_name_H-M   'P 1'
#
loop_
_entity.id
_entity.type
_entity.pdbx_description
1 polymer ?
#
loop_
_entity_poly.entity_id
_entity_poly.type
_entity_poly.pdbx_seq_one_letter_code
_entity_poly.pdbx_strand_id
1 'polypeptide(L)'
;MSIKYSALEIAKKITAVDPSFRVPTQEQIPIIESPLAPAVVIAGAGSGKTETMSQRVLFLVANSIITPNQLLGLTFTRKAAGELSKRIKYRLRQLKKAGLLPDHLDESELTVSTYHSYAGKVLADHAIRIGIDADADPIGEAAAWQIAFEEVTRFSGNDLPINGSTASVVQEVMDLSTQLAENDRSADEIIDYTEKLLSK
;
A
#
# COMPACT_ATOMS: atom_id res chain seq x y z
N MET A 1 22.10 9.11 -15.68
CA MET A 1 21.06 8.78 -16.67
C MET A 1 20.78 10.02 -17.50
N SER A 2 20.77 9.91 -18.83
CA SER A 2 20.49 11.05 -19.71
C SER A 2 18.97 11.22 -19.84
N ILE A 3 18.42 12.34 -19.40
CA ILE A 3 17.02 12.72 -19.61
C ILE A 3 16.87 13.09 -21.09
N LYS A 4 15.98 12.40 -21.81
CA LYS A 4 15.69 12.63 -23.23
C LYS A 4 14.66 13.73 -23.43
N TYR A 5 13.67 13.79 -22.55
CA TYR A 5 12.53 14.70 -22.62
C TYR A 5 12.25 15.33 -21.26
N SER A 6 12.11 16.65 -21.23
CA SER A 6 11.59 17.36 -20.06
C SER A 6 10.09 17.13 -19.89
N ALA A 7 9.54 17.44 -18.72
CA ALA A 7 8.10 17.36 -18.47
C ALA A 7 7.29 18.25 -19.43
N LEU A 8 7.80 19.42 -19.78
CA LEU A 8 7.15 20.32 -20.73
C LEU A 8 7.19 19.79 -22.17
N GLU A 9 8.28 19.17 -22.60
CA GLU A 9 8.37 18.57 -23.95
C GLU A 9 7.39 17.38 -24.07
N ILE A 10 7.28 16.53 -23.04
CA ILE A 10 6.29 15.46 -22.99
C ILE A 10 4.88 16.05 -23.05
N ALA A 11 4.60 17.07 -22.25
CA ALA A 11 3.29 17.72 -22.24
C ALA A 11 2.95 18.30 -23.61
N LYS A 12 3.87 18.99 -24.29
CA LYS A 12 3.66 19.54 -25.64
C LYS A 12 3.36 18.45 -26.65
N LYS A 13 4.13 17.35 -26.65
CA LYS A 13 3.91 16.22 -27.57
C LYS A 13 2.55 15.54 -27.34
N ILE A 14 2.14 15.36 -26.07
CA ILE A 14 0.83 14.78 -25.76
C ILE A 14 -0.30 15.76 -26.13
N THR A 15 -0.16 17.05 -25.85
CA THR A 15 -1.17 18.06 -26.21
C THR A 15 -1.40 18.13 -27.72
N ALA A 16 -0.39 17.86 -28.54
CA ALA A 16 -0.54 17.80 -29.99
C ALA A 16 -1.47 16.66 -30.48
N VAL A 17 -1.56 15.56 -29.71
CA VAL A 17 -2.44 14.41 -30.04
C VAL A 17 -3.71 14.37 -29.18
N ASP A 18 -3.72 15.05 -28.04
CA ASP A 18 -4.87 15.18 -27.15
C ASP A 18 -4.86 16.57 -26.48
N PRO A 19 -5.60 17.54 -27.05
CA PRO A 19 -5.67 18.91 -26.52
C PRO A 19 -6.24 19.01 -25.09
N SER A 20 -6.88 17.95 -24.57
CA SER A 20 -7.39 17.91 -23.20
C SER A 20 -6.30 17.68 -22.14
N PHE A 21 -5.07 17.40 -22.56
CA PHE A 21 -3.96 17.18 -21.65
C PHE A 21 -3.59 18.47 -20.90
N ARG A 22 -3.52 18.39 -19.60
CA ARG A 22 -3.15 19.52 -18.77
C ARG A 22 -1.63 19.66 -18.69
N VAL A 23 -1.12 20.79 -19.18
CA VAL A 23 0.29 21.13 -19.06
C VAL A 23 0.63 21.35 -17.58
N PRO A 24 1.75 20.81 -17.06
CA PRO A 24 2.13 21.01 -15.67
C PRO A 24 2.47 22.48 -15.39
N THR A 25 2.16 22.93 -14.17
CA THR A 25 2.55 24.25 -13.70
C THR A 25 4.05 24.31 -13.37
N GLN A 26 4.60 25.51 -13.26
CA GLN A 26 6.01 25.69 -12.89
C GLN A 26 6.38 25.03 -11.55
N GLU A 27 5.43 24.98 -10.60
CA GLU A 27 5.60 24.37 -9.28
C GLU A 27 5.56 22.83 -9.35
N GLN A 28 4.84 22.27 -10.33
CA GLN A 28 4.72 20.83 -10.51
C GLN A 28 5.91 20.22 -11.27
N ILE A 29 6.56 20.98 -12.15
CA ILE A 29 7.68 20.52 -12.96
C ILE A 29 8.82 19.93 -12.11
N PRO A 30 9.33 20.61 -11.06
CA PRO A 30 10.41 20.05 -10.24
C PRO A 30 10.04 18.75 -9.55
N ILE A 31 8.75 18.56 -9.22
CA ILE A 31 8.24 17.31 -8.61
C ILE A 31 8.21 16.19 -9.65
N ILE A 32 7.75 16.49 -10.87
CA ILE A 32 7.67 15.53 -11.96
C ILE A 32 9.08 15.07 -12.38
N GLU A 33 10.04 15.98 -12.45
CA GLU A 33 11.41 15.75 -12.91
C GLU A 33 12.38 15.33 -11.79
N SER A 34 11.90 15.26 -10.53
CA SER A 34 12.78 14.88 -9.40
C SER A 34 13.41 13.50 -9.60
N PRO A 35 14.62 13.26 -9.10
CA PRO A 35 15.30 11.96 -9.21
C PRO A 35 14.53 10.84 -8.52
N LEU A 36 14.89 9.58 -8.82
CA LEU A 36 14.37 8.40 -8.09
C LEU A 36 15.04 8.33 -6.70
N ALA A 37 14.51 9.11 -5.78
CA ALA A 37 14.88 9.12 -4.37
C ALA A 37 13.60 9.21 -3.52
N PRO A 38 13.64 8.80 -2.26
CA PRO A 38 12.54 9.03 -1.33
C PRO A 38 12.19 10.52 -1.27
N ALA A 39 10.92 10.85 -1.47
CA ALA A 39 10.44 12.23 -1.47
C ALA A 39 9.02 12.31 -0.89
N VAL A 40 8.72 13.41 -0.22
CA VAL A 40 7.39 13.74 0.28
C VAL A 40 6.89 14.97 -0.43
N VAL A 41 5.66 14.90 -0.96
CA VAL A 41 4.99 16.03 -1.62
C VAL A 41 3.82 16.48 -0.75
N ILE A 42 3.94 17.68 -0.21
CA ILE A 42 2.89 18.31 0.59
C ILE A 42 2.15 19.34 -0.29
N ALA A 43 0.85 19.15 -0.44
CA ALA A 43 0.05 20.01 -1.30
C ALA A 43 -1.41 20.06 -0.81
N GLY A 44 -2.05 21.21 -0.93
CA GLY A 44 -3.44 21.42 -0.54
C GLY A 44 -4.46 20.62 -1.33
N ALA A 45 -5.69 20.59 -0.88
CA ALA A 45 -6.80 20.00 -1.64
C ALA A 45 -6.97 20.75 -2.97
N GLY A 46 -7.21 20.03 -4.07
CA GLY A 46 -7.40 20.66 -5.39
C GLY A 46 -6.13 21.09 -6.13
N SER A 47 -4.94 21.01 -5.52
CA SER A 47 -3.65 21.41 -6.12
C SER A 47 -3.17 20.52 -7.28
N GLY A 48 -3.91 19.46 -7.62
CA GLY A 48 -3.55 18.57 -8.70
C GLY A 48 -2.59 17.43 -8.32
N LYS A 49 -2.47 17.07 -7.03
CA LYS A 49 -1.58 15.97 -6.56
C LYS A 49 -1.60 14.72 -7.44
N THR A 50 -2.79 14.19 -7.68
CA THR A 50 -2.96 12.96 -8.48
C THR A 50 -2.56 13.18 -9.96
N GLU A 51 -2.76 14.38 -10.49
CA GLU A 51 -2.32 14.72 -11.83
C GLU A 51 -0.79 14.78 -11.90
N THR A 52 -0.15 15.46 -10.94
CA THR A 52 1.31 15.54 -10.83
C THR A 52 1.95 14.14 -10.70
N MET A 53 1.36 13.26 -9.86
CA MET A 53 1.80 11.86 -9.77
C MET A 53 1.70 11.14 -11.11
N SER A 54 0.58 11.28 -11.82
CA SER A 54 0.39 10.64 -13.12
C SER A 54 1.38 11.16 -14.15
N GLN A 55 1.65 12.46 -14.17
CA GLN A 55 2.63 13.06 -15.08
C GLN A 55 4.07 12.67 -14.72
N ARG A 56 4.38 12.48 -13.44
CA ARG A 56 5.66 11.90 -13.02
C ARG A 56 5.86 10.50 -13.59
N VAL A 57 4.83 9.65 -13.56
CA VAL A 57 4.89 8.33 -14.19
C VAL A 57 5.20 8.46 -15.69
N LEU A 58 4.53 9.37 -16.41
CA LEU A 58 4.81 9.61 -17.82
C LEU A 58 6.26 10.04 -18.06
N PHE A 59 6.77 10.95 -17.22
CA PHE A 59 8.15 11.42 -17.31
C PHE A 59 9.16 10.27 -17.13
N LEU A 60 8.95 9.43 -16.11
CA LEU A 60 9.84 8.30 -15.82
C LEU A 60 9.84 7.26 -16.96
N VAL A 61 8.65 6.94 -17.47
CA VAL A 61 8.50 5.95 -18.55
C VAL A 61 9.01 6.49 -19.89
N ALA A 62 8.67 7.74 -20.26
CA ALA A 62 9.12 8.36 -21.51
C ALA A 62 10.65 8.48 -21.59
N ASN A 63 11.30 8.67 -20.45
CA ASN A 63 12.76 8.72 -20.35
C ASN A 63 13.41 7.34 -20.16
N SER A 64 12.63 6.25 -20.19
CA SER A 64 13.10 4.88 -19.97
C SER A 64 13.82 4.70 -18.62
N ILE A 65 13.43 5.49 -17.60
CA ILE A 65 13.95 5.39 -16.23
C ILE A 65 13.33 4.20 -15.53
N ILE A 66 12.03 3.97 -15.77
CA ILE A 66 11.29 2.80 -15.32
C ILE A 66 10.44 2.23 -16.46
N THR A 67 10.04 0.97 -16.32
CA THR A 67 9.01 0.33 -17.13
C THR A 67 7.68 0.28 -16.35
N PRO A 68 6.51 0.15 -17.00
CA PRO A 68 5.22 0.12 -16.31
C PRO A 68 5.11 -0.96 -15.22
N ASN A 69 5.72 -2.12 -15.39
CA ASN A 69 5.75 -3.22 -14.42
C ASN A 69 6.61 -2.93 -13.17
N GLN A 70 7.46 -1.92 -13.23
CA GLN A 70 8.24 -1.45 -12.08
C GLN A 70 7.49 -0.39 -11.25
N LEU A 71 6.24 -0.05 -11.63
CA LEU A 71 5.41 0.90 -10.91
C LEU A 71 4.50 0.20 -9.92
N LEU A 72 4.59 0.60 -8.67
CA LEU A 72 3.65 0.26 -7.62
C LEU A 72 2.95 1.52 -7.10
N GLY A 73 1.64 1.63 -7.33
CA GLY A 73 0.79 2.67 -6.77
C GLY A 73 -0.02 2.13 -5.59
N LEU A 74 0.10 2.74 -4.41
CA LEU A 74 -0.64 2.35 -3.22
C LEU A 74 -1.59 3.45 -2.77
N THR A 75 -2.80 3.06 -2.38
CA THR A 75 -3.83 3.96 -1.86
C THR A 75 -4.55 3.32 -0.66
N PHE A 76 -5.33 4.13 0.09
CA PHE A 76 -6.09 3.60 1.23
C PHE A 76 -7.40 2.92 0.82
N THR A 77 -8.05 3.35 -0.26
CA THR A 77 -9.36 2.82 -0.64
C THR A 77 -9.34 2.14 -2.00
N ARG A 78 -10.17 1.11 -2.17
CA ARG A 78 -10.35 0.41 -3.46
C ARG A 78 -10.80 1.35 -4.57
N LYS A 79 -11.67 2.32 -4.25
CA LYS A 79 -12.14 3.34 -5.19
C LYS A 79 -10.98 4.20 -5.69
N ALA A 80 -10.16 4.73 -4.77
CA ALA A 80 -9.00 5.56 -5.13
C ALA A 80 -7.96 4.75 -5.94
N ALA A 81 -7.74 3.47 -5.61
CA ALA A 81 -6.86 2.60 -6.39
C ALA A 81 -7.38 2.42 -7.83
N GLY A 82 -8.67 2.15 -7.99
CA GLY A 82 -9.30 2.02 -9.31
C GLY A 82 -9.23 3.31 -10.13
N GLU A 83 -9.47 4.46 -9.52
CA GLU A 83 -9.38 5.77 -10.19
C GLU A 83 -7.95 6.10 -10.60
N LEU A 84 -6.97 5.87 -9.71
CA LEU A 84 -5.55 6.08 -10.00
C LEU A 84 -5.08 5.17 -11.15
N SER A 85 -5.42 3.87 -11.09
CA SER A 85 -5.08 2.91 -12.14
C SER A 85 -5.63 3.33 -13.50
N LYS A 86 -6.93 3.68 -13.56
CA LYS A 86 -7.57 4.16 -14.80
C LYS A 86 -6.88 5.40 -15.34
N ARG A 87 -6.53 6.35 -14.48
CA ARG A 87 -5.86 7.59 -14.86
C ARG A 87 -4.46 7.34 -15.42
N ILE A 88 -3.64 6.54 -14.74
CA ILE A 88 -2.27 6.23 -15.20
C ILE A 88 -2.34 5.48 -16.55
N LYS A 89 -3.20 4.47 -16.68
CA LYS A 89 -3.39 3.74 -17.94
C LYS A 89 -3.84 4.67 -19.08
N TYR A 90 -4.76 5.58 -18.81
CA TYR A 90 -5.18 6.56 -19.80
C TYR A 90 -4.02 7.46 -20.23
N ARG A 91 -3.22 7.94 -19.29
CA ARG A 91 -2.03 8.78 -19.55
C ARG A 91 -0.95 8.03 -20.33
N LEU A 92 -0.70 6.76 -20.02
CA LEU A 92 0.26 5.92 -20.78
C LEU A 92 -0.20 5.71 -22.23
N ARG A 93 -1.52 5.55 -22.47
CA ARG A 93 -2.07 5.51 -23.85
C ARG A 93 -1.84 6.83 -24.60
N GLN A 94 -2.00 7.98 -23.93
CA GLN A 94 -1.66 9.28 -24.54
C GLN A 94 -0.17 9.35 -24.88
N LEU A 95 0.70 8.87 -23.99
CA LEU A 95 2.15 8.79 -24.22
C LEU A 95 2.47 7.92 -25.43
N LYS A 96 1.81 6.77 -25.55
CA LYS A 96 1.95 5.87 -26.71
C LYS A 96 1.52 6.54 -28.00
N LYS A 97 0.36 7.21 -28.03
CA LYS A 97 -0.13 7.97 -29.18
C LYS A 97 0.82 9.10 -29.60
N ALA A 98 1.52 9.70 -28.63
CA ALA A 98 2.51 10.74 -28.89
C ALA A 98 3.88 10.18 -29.37
N GLY A 99 4.02 8.87 -29.54
CA GLY A 99 5.26 8.21 -29.98
C GLY A 99 6.37 8.24 -28.93
N LEU A 100 6.03 8.39 -27.66
CA LEU A 100 6.98 8.50 -26.54
C LEU A 100 7.08 7.23 -25.70
N LEU A 101 6.20 6.24 -25.92
CA LEU A 101 6.23 4.94 -25.27
C LEU A 101 6.79 3.91 -26.25
N PRO A 102 7.85 3.17 -25.90
CA PRO A 102 8.35 2.06 -26.71
C PRO A 102 7.27 1.01 -26.98
N ASP A 103 7.19 0.48 -28.20
CA ASP A 103 6.14 -0.46 -28.63
C ASP A 103 6.09 -1.77 -27.82
N HIS A 104 7.23 -2.18 -27.28
CA HIS A 104 7.37 -3.40 -26.48
C HIS A 104 6.88 -3.24 -25.03
N LEU A 105 6.51 -2.03 -24.58
CA LEU A 105 5.99 -1.80 -23.25
C LEU A 105 4.47 -1.85 -23.22
N ASP A 106 3.93 -2.65 -22.30
CA ASP A 106 2.50 -2.78 -22.08
C ASP A 106 2.06 -1.93 -20.88
N GLU A 107 1.08 -1.06 -21.12
CA GLU A 107 0.45 -0.25 -20.08
C GLU A 107 -0.40 -1.07 -19.09
N SER A 108 -0.71 -2.33 -19.40
CA SER A 108 -1.49 -3.21 -18.51
C SER A 108 -0.69 -3.75 -17.33
N GLU A 109 0.62 -3.78 -17.41
CA GLU A 109 1.51 -4.38 -16.42
C GLU A 109 1.66 -3.57 -15.12
N LEU A 110 1.16 -2.33 -15.08
CA LEU A 110 1.27 -1.51 -13.87
C LEU A 110 0.43 -2.08 -12.70
N THR A 111 0.99 -2.03 -11.50
CA THR A 111 0.30 -2.45 -10.27
C THR A 111 -0.19 -1.25 -9.48
N VAL A 112 -1.51 -1.15 -9.30
CA VAL A 112 -2.13 -0.17 -8.38
C VAL A 112 -3.13 -0.89 -7.49
N SER A 113 -2.95 -0.80 -6.19
CA SER A 113 -3.81 -1.50 -5.21
C SER A 113 -3.94 -0.71 -3.91
N THR A 114 -4.72 -1.24 -2.97
CA THR A 114 -4.67 -0.75 -1.59
C THR A 114 -3.50 -1.37 -0.85
N TYR A 115 -3.05 -0.71 0.25
CA TYR A 115 -1.99 -1.26 1.12
C TYR A 115 -2.33 -2.69 1.57
N HIS A 116 -3.55 -2.92 2.06
CA HIS A 116 -3.98 -4.25 2.51
C HIS A 116 -4.00 -5.30 1.39
N SER A 117 -4.51 -4.93 0.20
CA SER A 117 -4.53 -5.87 -0.92
C SER A 117 -3.12 -6.22 -1.40
N TYR A 118 -2.20 -5.26 -1.38
CA TYR A 118 -0.81 -5.50 -1.74
C TYR A 118 -0.11 -6.36 -0.70
N ALA A 119 -0.29 -6.05 0.60
CA ALA A 119 0.25 -6.86 1.69
C ALA A 119 -0.26 -8.30 1.65
N GLY A 120 -1.56 -8.50 1.42
CA GLY A 120 -2.14 -9.83 1.23
C GLY A 120 -1.52 -10.60 0.07
N LYS A 121 -1.25 -9.93 -1.05
CA LYS A 121 -0.55 -10.55 -2.18
C LYS A 121 0.88 -10.97 -1.82
N VAL A 122 1.65 -10.08 -1.17
CA VAL A 122 3.00 -10.39 -0.71
C VAL A 122 2.99 -11.56 0.27
N LEU A 123 2.01 -11.57 1.19
CA LEU A 123 1.83 -12.68 2.14
C LEU A 123 1.56 -14.00 1.41
N ALA A 124 0.63 -14.03 0.47
CA ALA A 124 0.31 -15.22 -0.32
C ALA A 124 1.51 -15.72 -1.14
N ASP A 125 2.24 -14.79 -1.81
CA ASP A 125 3.43 -15.14 -2.61
C ASP A 125 4.57 -15.74 -1.76
N HIS A 126 4.60 -15.48 -0.45
CA HIS A 126 5.65 -15.91 0.47
C HIS A 126 5.15 -16.83 1.60
N ALA A 127 3.87 -17.20 1.62
CA ALA A 127 3.19 -17.95 2.68
C ALA A 127 3.95 -19.22 3.10
N ILE A 128 4.38 -20.03 2.13
CA ILE A 128 5.12 -21.28 2.39
C ILE A 128 6.42 -21.04 3.18
N ARG A 129 7.08 -19.87 2.97
CA ARG A 129 8.35 -19.57 3.66
C ARG A 129 8.16 -19.28 5.15
N ILE A 130 6.98 -18.85 5.53
CA ILE A 130 6.63 -18.49 6.92
C ILE A 130 5.67 -19.50 7.55
N GLY A 131 5.42 -20.63 6.88
CA GLY A 131 4.59 -21.71 7.39
C GLY A 131 3.09 -21.40 7.42
N ILE A 132 2.62 -20.46 6.59
CA ILE A 132 1.22 -20.09 6.47
C ILE A 132 0.66 -20.72 5.17
N ASP A 133 -0.62 -21.12 5.21
CA ASP A 133 -1.32 -21.53 4.00
C ASP A 133 -1.57 -20.32 3.09
N ALA A 134 -1.17 -20.43 1.83
CA ALA A 134 -1.36 -19.36 0.84
C ALA A 134 -2.84 -19.07 0.55
N ASP A 135 -3.70 -20.08 0.74
CA ASP A 135 -5.14 -20.00 0.53
C ASP A 135 -5.92 -19.70 1.84
N ALA A 136 -5.22 -19.38 2.94
CA ALA A 136 -5.86 -19.06 4.20
C ALA A 136 -6.69 -17.77 4.08
N ASP A 137 -7.96 -17.88 4.41
CA ASP A 137 -8.84 -16.72 4.48
C ASP A 137 -8.63 -15.94 5.79
N PRO A 138 -8.52 -14.60 5.74
CA PRO A 138 -8.48 -13.78 6.94
C PRO A 138 -9.78 -13.95 7.75
N ILE A 139 -9.64 -14.29 9.03
CA ILE A 139 -10.81 -14.35 9.92
C ILE A 139 -11.33 -12.94 10.22
N GLY A 140 -12.64 -12.76 10.21
CA GLY A 140 -13.28 -11.52 10.64
C GLY A 140 -13.30 -11.38 12.16
N GLU A 141 -13.55 -10.16 12.64
CA GLU A 141 -13.60 -9.83 14.08
C GLU A 141 -14.56 -10.74 14.88
N ALA A 142 -15.72 -11.07 14.31
CA ALA A 142 -16.69 -11.96 14.97
C ALA A 142 -16.16 -13.39 15.15
N ALA A 143 -15.43 -13.92 14.16
CA ALA A 143 -14.83 -15.26 14.26
C ALA A 143 -13.64 -15.25 15.25
N ALA A 144 -12.82 -14.20 15.23
CA ALA A 144 -11.74 -14.01 16.20
C ALA A 144 -12.28 -13.94 17.63
N TRP A 145 -13.38 -13.19 17.83
CA TRP A 145 -14.05 -13.11 19.13
C TRP A 145 -14.58 -14.46 19.60
N GLN A 146 -15.17 -15.25 18.70
CA GLN A 146 -15.65 -16.58 19.01
C GLN A 146 -14.52 -17.52 19.44
N ILE A 147 -13.40 -17.51 18.73
CA ILE A 147 -12.22 -18.32 19.08
C ILE A 147 -11.70 -17.91 20.47
N ALA A 148 -11.54 -16.60 20.71
CA ALA A 148 -11.11 -16.10 22.00
C ALA A 148 -12.08 -16.48 23.13
N PHE A 149 -13.39 -16.42 22.88
CA PHE A 149 -14.42 -16.82 23.83
C PHE A 149 -14.34 -18.31 24.19
N GLU A 150 -14.11 -19.17 23.18
CA GLU A 150 -13.96 -20.61 23.40
C GLU A 150 -12.70 -20.90 24.23
N GLU A 151 -11.58 -20.26 23.96
CA GLU A 151 -10.35 -20.44 24.71
C GLU A 151 -10.46 -19.91 26.16
N VAL A 152 -11.02 -18.71 26.35
CA VAL A 152 -11.25 -18.16 27.70
C VAL A 152 -12.20 -19.04 28.50
N THR A 153 -13.26 -19.59 27.90
CA THR A 153 -14.22 -20.47 28.57
C THR A 153 -13.61 -21.83 28.88
N ARG A 154 -12.73 -22.33 28.04
CA ARG A 154 -12.00 -23.60 28.24
C ARG A 154 -10.92 -23.50 29.31
N PHE A 155 -10.42 -22.29 29.56
CA PHE A 155 -9.41 -22.04 30.58
C PHE A 155 -9.96 -22.26 31.99
N SER A 156 -9.51 -23.31 32.65
CA SER A 156 -9.96 -23.73 33.99
C SER A 156 -9.01 -23.32 35.11
N GLY A 157 -8.21 -22.26 34.89
CA GLY A 157 -7.24 -21.78 35.88
C GLY A 157 -7.90 -21.24 37.14
N ASN A 158 -7.87 -22.04 38.22
CA ASN A 158 -8.43 -21.65 39.53
C ASN A 158 -7.61 -20.55 40.21
N ASP A 159 -6.47 -20.14 39.66
CA ASP A 159 -5.47 -19.33 40.35
C ASP A 159 -5.43 -17.86 39.87
N LEU A 160 -6.20 -17.50 38.86
CA LEU A 160 -6.28 -16.12 38.43
C LEU A 160 -7.57 -15.48 38.97
N PRO A 161 -7.47 -14.41 39.76
CA PRO A 161 -8.64 -13.61 40.15
C PRO A 161 -9.13 -12.85 38.90
N ILE A 162 -9.90 -13.53 38.05
CA ILE A 162 -10.55 -12.89 36.92
C ILE A 162 -11.67 -12.03 37.49
N ASN A 163 -11.38 -10.76 37.71
CA ASN A 163 -12.36 -9.77 38.10
C ASN A 163 -13.07 -9.23 36.85
N GLY A 164 -14.16 -9.85 36.48
CA GLY A 164 -14.95 -9.37 35.32
C GLY A 164 -15.88 -10.42 34.74
N SER A 165 -16.68 -10.00 33.78
CA SER A 165 -17.50 -10.94 32.97
C SER A 165 -16.60 -11.65 31.95
N THR A 166 -17.00 -12.86 31.54
CA THR A 166 -16.28 -13.59 30.45
C THR A 166 -16.08 -12.72 29.22
N ALA A 167 -17.07 -11.89 28.87
CA ALA A 167 -16.97 -10.99 27.74
C ALA A 167 -15.87 -9.91 27.90
N SER A 168 -15.67 -9.37 29.10
CA SER A 168 -14.59 -8.40 29.36
C SER A 168 -13.21 -9.04 29.24
N VAL A 169 -13.05 -10.27 29.72
CA VAL A 169 -11.79 -11.02 29.59
C VAL A 169 -11.48 -11.35 28.13
N VAL A 170 -12.49 -11.77 27.38
CA VAL A 170 -12.35 -12.00 25.92
C VAL A 170 -11.86 -10.74 25.21
N GLN A 171 -12.43 -9.57 25.56
CA GLN A 171 -12.01 -8.31 24.96
C GLN A 171 -10.56 -7.98 25.30
N GLU A 172 -10.15 -8.15 26.56
CA GLU A 172 -8.76 -7.94 27.01
C GLU A 172 -7.77 -8.87 26.28
N VAL A 173 -8.14 -10.14 26.07
CA VAL A 173 -7.33 -11.10 25.32
C VAL A 173 -7.19 -10.67 23.85
N MET A 174 -8.25 -10.22 23.22
CA MET A 174 -8.21 -9.73 21.84
C MET A 174 -7.36 -8.46 21.72
N ASP A 175 -7.53 -7.52 22.65
CA ASP A 175 -6.76 -6.28 22.68
C ASP A 175 -5.26 -6.58 22.88
N LEU A 176 -4.92 -7.48 23.80
CA LEU A 176 -3.55 -7.93 24.02
C LEU A 176 -2.96 -8.60 22.78
N SER A 177 -3.70 -9.51 22.15
CA SER A 177 -3.27 -10.17 20.91
C SER A 177 -2.98 -9.16 19.79
N THR A 178 -3.84 -8.15 19.65
CA THR A 178 -3.65 -7.07 18.68
C THR A 178 -2.39 -6.26 18.99
N GLN A 179 -2.19 -5.87 20.25
CA GLN A 179 -1.00 -5.13 20.66
C GLN A 179 0.29 -5.92 20.47
N LEU A 180 0.28 -7.22 20.75
CA LEU A 180 1.44 -8.10 20.50
C LEU A 180 1.79 -8.12 19.01
N ALA A 181 0.80 -8.30 18.15
CA ALA A 181 1.00 -8.32 16.70
C ALA A 181 1.50 -6.97 16.16
N GLU A 182 0.92 -5.84 16.62
CA GLU A 182 1.35 -4.49 16.21
C GLU A 182 2.78 -4.15 16.63
N ASN A 183 3.27 -4.73 17.73
CA ASN A 183 4.61 -4.48 18.25
C ASN A 183 5.62 -5.60 17.92
N ASP A 184 5.23 -6.57 17.10
CA ASP A 184 6.06 -7.73 16.72
C ASP A 184 6.62 -8.45 17.98
N ARG A 185 5.71 -8.76 18.93
CA ARG A 185 6.02 -9.44 20.18
C ARG A 185 5.29 -10.77 20.29
N SER A 186 5.95 -11.75 20.91
CA SER A 186 5.35 -13.04 21.22
C SER A 186 4.70 -13.07 22.60
N ALA A 187 3.79 -14.03 22.81
CA ALA A 187 3.20 -14.26 24.14
C ALA A 187 4.26 -14.64 25.17
N ASP A 188 5.26 -15.44 24.78
CA ASP A 188 6.34 -15.88 25.69
C ASP A 188 7.18 -14.70 26.18
N GLU A 189 7.44 -13.70 25.32
CA GLU A 189 8.16 -12.49 25.75
C GLU A 189 7.42 -11.70 26.83
N ILE A 190 6.08 -11.67 26.76
CA ILE A 190 5.26 -11.01 27.79
C ILE A 190 5.23 -11.81 29.08
N ILE A 191 5.15 -13.13 28.99
CA ILE A 191 5.22 -14.01 30.19
C ILE A 191 6.56 -13.78 30.90
N ASP A 192 7.67 -13.86 30.20
CA ASP A 192 9.01 -13.63 30.75
C ASP A 192 9.15 -12.22 31.37
N TYR A 193 8.58 -11.21 30.74
CA TYR A 193 8.59 -9.84 31.26
C TYR A 193 7.79 -9.72 32.56
N THR A 194 6.61 -10.32 32.60
CA THR A 194 5.72 -10.28 33.76
C THR A 194 6.32 -11.01 34.94
N GLU A 195 6.92 -12.18 34.74
CA GLU A 195 7.62 -12.93 35.78
C GLU A 195 8.78 -12.12 36.39
N LYS A 196 9.57 -11.43 35.57
CA LYS A 196 10.65 -10.54 36.02
C LYS A 196 10.14 -9.32 36.79
N LEU A 197 8.94 -8.82 36.47
CA LEU A 197 8.32 -7.74 37.25
C LEU A 197 7.83 -8.19 38.63
N LEU A 198 7.21 -9.37 38.68
CA LEU A 198 6.67 -9.94 39.92
C LEU A 198 7.74 -10.47 40.88
N SER A 199 8.95 -10.72 40.38
CA SER A 199 10.08 -11.19 41.16
C SER A 199 10.91 -10.07 41.85
N LYS A 200 10.53 -8.81 41.63
CA LYS A 200 11.14 -7.62 42.27
C LYS A 200 10.30 -7.15 43.43
#